data_c436c3c5ce5a901999c1f6ded881eb74
#
_entry.id   c436c3c5ce5a901999c1f6ded881eb74
#
_cell.length_a   1.000
_cell.length_b   1.000
_cell.length_c   1.000
_cell.angle_alpha   90.00
_cell.angle_beta   90.00
_cell.angle_gamma   90.00
#
_symmetry.space_group_name_H-M   'P 1'
#
loop_
_entity.id
_entity.type
_entity.pdbx_description
1 polymer ?
#
loop_
_entity_poly.entity_id
_entity_poly.type
_entity_poly.pdbx_seq_one_letter_code
_entity_poly.pdbx_strand_id
1 'polypeptide(L)'
;MKVQIKQLNPNPYRDMENYPINQDKIRSLINSIEQTGFWENILARNINGIIQIAYGHHRLAALKQVMHPDDYIDIPVKDLDDATMIQIMANENMDDWKTTPSVIFETVRVAHDFLTVELAKYESWEECSNEIIKALFTGTKGDFIHCKSKGVGQTTILKFLGGNWKQHMIQEALKDLNLIKNDVLDRRVISDLPSMEHMKSFTKHVEKRNIPKEKQIEYAKEIKDQDISKREMDDFFVSKEFKQPQKKSEKQSEKIIKYESYVAGIRNKADELFGDLKELVKTENDLGEISENIYRKLLMMSLDTLSKQIQLVIKNKKDEKTESGNATIRSIAQ
;
A
#
# COMPACT_ATOMS: atom_id res chain seq x y z
N MET A 1 35.18 -3.55 1.72
CA MET A 1 35.14 -3.83 3.18
C MET A 1 34.98 -5.32 3.37
N LYS A 2 35.84 -5.94 4.22
CA LYS A 2 35.71 -7.37 4.57
C LYS A 2 34.58 -7.55 5.58
N VAL A 3 33.59 -8.38 5.24
CA VAL A 3 32.39 -8.66 6.06
C VAL A 3 32.12 -10.14 6.09
N GLN A 4 31.67 -10.67 7.22
CA GLN A 4 31.20 -12.05 7.28
C GLN A 4 29.84 -12.21 6.62
N ILE A 5 29.61 -13.34 5.93
CA ILE A 5 28.35 -13.62 5.22
C ILE A 5 27.14 -13.51 6.14
N LYS A 6 27.26 -13.98 7.39
CA LYS A 6 26.20 -13.90 8.41
C LYS A 6 25.81 -12.46 8.80
N GLN A 7 26.70 -11.48 8.60
CA GLN A 7 26.48 -10.08 8.94
C GLN A 7 25.68 -9.33 7.85
N LEU A 8 25.54 -9.93 6.66
CA LEU A 8 24.82 -9.33 5.56
C LEU A 8 23.32 -9.51 5.71
N ASN A 9 22.65 -8.38 5.83
CA ASN A 9 21.21 -8.31 5.90
C ASN A 9 20.61 -7.89 4.54
N PRO A 10 19.40 -8.34 4.20
CA PRO A 10 18.72 -7.88 2.99
C PRO A 10 18.44 -6.36 3.03
N ASN A 11 18.09 -5.81 1.89
CA ASN A 11 17.59 -4.44 1.81
C ASN A 11 16.33 -4.31 2.68
N PRO A 12 16.27 -3.37 3.63
CA PRO A 12 15.14 -3.26 4.56
C PRO A 12 13.82 -2.86 3.86
N TYR A 13 13.90 -2.36 2.65
CA TYR A 13 12.75 -1.98 1.83
C TYR A 13 12.24 -3.10 0.93
N ARG A 14 12.95 -4.25 0.88
CA ARG A 14 12.54 -5.40 0.10
C ARG A 14 11.70 -6.35 0.94
N ASP A 15 10.45 -6.54 0.57
CA ASP A 15 9.58 -7.53 1.17
C ASP A 15 9.98 -8.93 0.67
N MET A 16 10.74 -9.66 1.50
CA MET A 16 11.26 -10.98 1.15
C MET A 16 10.17 -12.06 1.08
N GLU A 17 9.03 -11.84 1.70
CA GLU A 17 7.90 -12.79 1.68
C GLU A 17 7.10 -12.69 0.38
N ASN A 18 6.79 -11.45 -0.04
CA ASN A 18 6.00 -11.18 -1.25
C ASN A 18 6.87 -10.93 -2.50
N TYR A 19 8.17 -10.93 -2.34
CA TYR A 19 9.14 -10.81 -3.40
C TYR A 19 10.06 -12.04 -3.41
N PRO A 20 9.56 -13.18 -3.89
CA PRO A 20 10.27 -14.45 -3.77
C PRO A 20 11.57 -14.42 -4.57
N ILE A 21 12.62 -14.95 -3.94
CA ILE A 21 13.90 -15.19 -4.60
C ILE A 21 13.71 -16.34 -5.60
N ASN A 22 14.11 -16.11 -6.85
CA ASN A 22 14.01 -17.10 -7.91
C ASN A 22 15.04 -18.23 -7.70
N GLN A 23 14.55 -19.45 -7.43
CA GLN A 23 15.37 -20.62 -7.14
C GLN A 23 16.23 -21.09 -8.33
N ASP A 24 15.72 -20.94 -9.56
CA ASP A 24 16.47 -21.30 -10.77
C ASP A 24 17.68 -20.37 -10.95
N LYS A 25 17.48 -19.09 -10.68
CA LYS A 25 18.59 -18.12 -10.69
C LYS A 25 19.61 -18.40 -9.59
N ILE A 26 19.16 -18.78 -8.38
CA ILE A 26 20.09 -19.18 -7.32
C ILE A 26 20.93 -20.38 -7.78
N ARG A 27 20.30 -21.41 -8.34
CA ARG A 27 21.03 -22.60 -8.85
C ARG A 27 22.03 -22.24 -9.92
N SER A 28 21.66 -21.37 -10.87
CA SER A 28 22.58 -20.87 -11.89
C SER A 28 23.77 -20.11 -11.30
N LEU A 29 23.51 -19.27 -10.28
CA LEU A 29 24.57 -18.53 -9.59
C LEU A 29 25.47 -19.45 -8.77
N ILE A 30 24.95 -20.47 -8.09
CA ILE A 30 25.73 -21.48 -7.36
C ILE A 30 26.69 -22.18 -8.35
N ASN A 31 26.19 -22.69 -9.47
CA ASN A 31 27.01 -23.33 -10.49
C ASN A 31 28.10 -22.41 -11.01
N SER A 32 27.79 -21.13 -11.23
CA SER A 32 28.78 -20.13 -11.67
C SER A 32 29.85 -19.88 -10.60
N ILE A 33 29.46 -19.75 -9.34
CA ILE A 33 30.39 -19.54 -8.22
C ILE A 33 31.33 -20.75 -8.05
N GLU A 34 30.79 -21.97 -8.10
CA GLU A 34 31.57 -23.19 -7.99
C GLU A 34 32.56 -23.39 -9.13
N GLN A 35 32.18 -23.02 -10.36
CA GLN A 35 33.03 -23.17 -11.54
C GLN A 35 34.10 -22.08 -11.68
N THR A 36 33.77 -20.86 -11.32
CA THR A 36 34.61 -19.69 -11.63
C THR A 36 35.15 -18.96 -10.40
N GLY A 37 34.57 -19.23 -9.20
CA GLY A 37 34.80 -18.46 -7.99
C GLY A 37 34.22 -17.05 -8.04
N PHE A 38 33.50 -16.70 -9.13
CA PHE A 38 33.01 -15.34 -9.37
C PHE A 38 31.64 -15.12 -8.74
N TRP A 39 31.58 -14.22 -7.76
CA TRP A 39 30.34 -13.86 -7.04
C TRP A 39 30.11 -12.35 -6.95
N GLU A 40 30.95 -11.54 -7.52
CA GLU A 40 30.94 -10.08 -7.41
C GLU A 40 29.60 -9.46 -7.84
N ASN A 41 29.44 -8.16 -7.55
CA ASN A 41 28.25 -7.38 -7.80
C ASN A 41 27.21 -7.43 -6.65
N ILE A 42 27.68 -7.25 -5.42
CA ILE A 42 26.87 -6.91 -4.25
C ILE A 42 27.28 -5.51 -3.80
N LEU A 43 26.33 -4.64 -3.55
CA LEU A 43 26.56 -3.33 -2.95
C LEU A 43 25.84 -3.28 -1.59
N ALA A 44 26.48 -2.71 -0.59
CA ALA A 44 25.89 -2.56 0.73
C ALA A 44 26.08 -1.16 1.30
N ARG A 45 25.33 -0.86 2.36
CA ARG A 45 25.55 0.26 3.27
C ARG A 45 25.80 -0.24 4.69
N ASN A 46 26.39 0.62 5.52
CA ASN A 46 26.53 0.37 6.96
C ASN A 46 25.73 1.41 7.74
N ILE A 47 24.74 0.96 8.49
CA ILE A 47 23.97 1.80 9.42
C ILE A 47 24.19 1.28 10.84
N ASN A 48 24.94 2.04 11.65
CA ASN A 48 25.19 1.70 13.05
C ASN A 48 25.77 0.28 13.27
N GLY A 49 26.64 -0.17 12.37
CA GLY A 49 27.25 -1.50 12.42
C GLY A 49 26.42 -2.61 11.74
N ILE A 50 25.21 -2.33 11.28
CA ILE A 50 24.37 -3.26 10.53
C ILE A 50 24.66 -3.09 9.03
N ILE A 51 25.14 -4.15 8.39
CA ILE A 51 25.44 -4.18 6.96
C ILE A 51 24.17 -4.60 6.21
N GLN A 52 23.61 -3.69 5.40
CA GLN A 52 22.41 -3.90 4.60
C GLN A 52 22.78 -3.87 3.13
N ILE A 53 22.46 -4.92 2.36
CA ILE A 53 22.73 -4.92 0.93
C ILE A 53 21.71 -4.05 0.19
N ALA A 54 22.20 -3.22 -0.73
CA ALA A 54 21.34 -2.41 -1.59
C ALA A 54 20.80 -3.25 -2.74
N TYR A 55 21.65 -4.08 -3.36
CA TYR A 55 21.29 -5.08 -4.38
C TYR A 55 22.15 -6.33 -4.30
N GLY A 56 21.81 -7.38 -5.07
CA GLY A 56 22.52 -8.66 -5.10
C GLY A 56 21.92 -9.72 -4.20
N HIS A 57 20.62 -9.67 -3.90
CA HIS A 57 19.92 -10.62 -3.03
C HIS A 57 20.03 -12.07 -3.47
N HIS A 58 19.95 -12.34 -4.80
CA HIS A 58 20.15 -13.70 -5.33
C HIS A 58 21.58 -14.19 -5.14
N ARG A 59 22.58 -13.30 -5.31
CA ARG A 59 23.99 -13.63 -5.04
C ARG A 59 24.21 -13.92 -3.57
N LEU A 60 23.66 -13.09 -2.68
CA LEU A 60 23.73 -13.37 -1.24
C LEU A 60 23.08 -14.70 -0.89
N ALA A 61 21.94 -15.03 -1.49
CA ALA A 61 21.28 -16.33 -1.26
C ALA A 61 22.10 -17.50 -1.79
N ALA A 62 22.78 -17.36 -2.93
CA ALA A 62 23.70 -18.36 -3.47
C ALA A 62 24.94 -18.52 -2.56
N LEU A 63 25.58 -17.41 -2.18
CA LEU A 63 26.74 -17.42 -1.29
C LEU A 63 26.45 -18.13 0.05
N LYS A 64 25.28 -17.87 0.64
CA LYS A 64 24.84 -18.54 1.88
C LYS A 64 24.68 -20.06 1.74
N GLN A 65 24.60 -20.61 0.52
CA GLN A 65 24.52 -22.06 0.28
C GLN A 65 25.88 -22.68 0.01
N VAL A 66 26.86 -21.93 -0.55
CA VAL A 66 28.17 -22.47 -0.95
C VAL A 66 29.29 -22.12 0.02
N MET A 67 29.12 -21.12 0.87
CA MET A 67 30.14 -20.64 1.81
C MET A 67 29.67 -20.77 3.26
N HIS A 68 30.65 -20.89 4.19
CA HIS A 68 30.33 -20.91 5.61
C HIS A 68 29.86 -19.53 6.10
N PRO A 69 28.90 -19.41 7.03
CA PRO A 69 28.43 -18.13 7.56
C PRO A 69 29.52 -17.21 8.11
N ASP A 70 30.62 -17.80 8.62
CA ASP A 70 31.78 -17.09 9.20
C ASP A 70 32.85 -16.70 8.15
N ASP A 71 32.70 -17.14 6.91
CA ASP A 71 33.60 -16.75 5.83
C ASP A 71 33.48 -15.25 5.52
N TYR A 72 34.65 -14.68 5.18
CA TYR A 72 34.73 -13.26 4.84
C TYR A 72 34.70 -13.05 3.33
N ILE A 73 33.90 -12.10 2.92
CA ILE A 73 33.87 -11.59 1.55
C ILE A 73 34.21 -10.11 1.54
N ASP A 74 34.81 -9.63 0.44
CA ASP A 74 35.11 -8.21 0.27
C ASP A 74 34.08 -7.59 -0.67
N ILE A 75 33.27 -6.65 -0.13
CA ILE A 75 32.20 -5.98 -0.87
C ILE A 75 32.33 -4.47 -0.76
N PRO A 76 31.89 -3.72 -1.80
CA PRO A 76 31.75 -2.28 -1.70
C PRO A 76 30.65 -1.92 -0.69
N VAL A 77 31.03 -1.12 0.31
CA VAL A 77 30.12 -0.51 1.28
C VAL A 77 30.17 1.00 1.07
N LYS A 78 29.02 1.61 0.77
CA LYS A 78 28.89 3.04 0.52
C LYS A 78 27.95 3.67 1.55
N ASP A 79 28.08 4.97 1.73
CA ASP A 79 27.11 5.77 2.47
C ASP A 79 25.89 6.01 1.56
N LEU A 80 24.83 5.24 1.82
CA LEU A 80 23.57 5.29 1.06
C LEU A 80 22.44 5.64 2.02
N ASP A 81 21.71 6.68 1.71
CA ASP A 81 20.47 7.01 2.41
C ASP A 81 19.30 6.09 2.02
N ASP A 82 18.19 6.22 2.71
CA ASP A 82 17.02 5.39 2.50
C ASP A 82 16.41 5.58 1.10
N ALA A 83 16.39 6.81 0.60
CA ALA A 83 15.89 7.11 -0.74
C ALA A 83 16.72 6.41 -1.80
N THR A 84 18.05 6.49 -1.69
CA THR A 84 18.99 5.84 -2.60
C THR A 84 18.85 4.31 -2.54
N MET A 85 18.68 3.72 -1.35
CA MET A 85 18.45 2.29 -1.20
C MET A 85 17.20 1.82 -1.94
N ILE A 86 16.11 2.59 -1.88
CA ILE A 86 14.85 2.29 -2.60
C ILE A 86 15.05 2.44 -4.10
N GLN A 87 15.73 3.51 -4.56
CA GLN A 87 16.00 3.74 -5.98
C GLN A 87 16.88 2.66 -6.60
N ILE A 88 17.92 2.22 -5.88
CA ILE A 88 18.79 1.12 -6.33
C ILE A 88 17.99 -0.17 -6.46
N MET A 89 17.20 -0.51 -5.43
CA MET A 89 16.31 -1.68 -5.47
C MET A 89 15.34 -1.63 -6.65
N ALA A 90 14.73 -0.48 -6.88
CA ALA A 90 13.76 -0.30 -7.96
C ALA A 90 14.39 -0.49 -9.34
N ASN A 91 15.59 0.05 -9.56
CA ASN A 91 16.28 -0.03 -10.84
C ASN A 91 16.86 -1.43 -11.09
N GLU A 92 17.41 -2.11 -10.06
CA GLU A 92 17.83 -3.52 -10.17
C GLU A 92 16.67 -4.39 -10.67
N ASN A 93 15.47 -4.15 -10.16
CA ASN A 93 14.30 -4.92 -10.52
C ASN A 93 13.86 -4.72 -11.97
N MET A 94 14.08 -3.54 -12.55
CA MET A 94 13.64 -3.21 -13.91
C MET A 94 14.60 -3.69 -14.99
N ASP A 95 15.92 -3.70 -14.70
CA ASP A 95 16.95 -4.00 -15.70
C ASP A 95 17.17 -5.51 -15.87
N ASP A 96 17.06 -6.30 -14.81
CA ASP A 96 17.45 -7.71 -14.79
C ASP A 96 16.28 -8.72 -14.95
N TRP A 97 15.00 -8.27 -14.92
CA TRP A 97 13.89 -9.19 -14.70
C TRP A 97 12.64 -8.93 -15.54
N LYS A 98 11.92 -10.02 -15.84
CA LYS A 98 10.50 -9.93 -16.17
C LYS A 98 9.80 -9.34 -14.93
N THR A 99 9.35 -8.10 -15.02
CA THR A 99 8.67 -7.41 -13.95
C THR A 99 7.34 -8.11 -13.64
N THR A 100 7.33 -8.87 -12.55
CA THR A 100 6.10 -9.53 -12.06
C THR A 100 5.20 -8.50 -11.37
N PRO A 101 3.88 -8.75 -11.26
CA PRO A 101 2.97 -7.88 -10.50
C PRO A 101 3.47 -7.60 -9.09
N SER A 102 3.99 -8.62 -8.41
CA SER A 102 4.54 -8.52 -7.06
C SER A 102 5.70 -7.54 -6.97
N VAL A 103 6.66 -7.61 -7.89
CA VAL A 103 7.81 -6.69 -7.94
C VAL A 103 7.37 -5.25 -8.15
N ILE A 104 6.48 -5.04 -9.11
CA ILE A 104 5.97 -3.69 -9.42
C ILE A 104 5.21 -3.13 -8.24
N PHE A 105 4.26 -3.90 -7.71
CA PHE A 105 3.43 -3.47 -6.58
C PHE A 105 4.27 -3.11 -5.36
N GLU A 106 5.17 -4.00 -4.93
CA GLU A 106 5.96 -3.79 -3.72
C GLU A 106 6.93 -2.61 -3.87
N THR A 107 7.53 -2.43 -5.04
CA THR A 107 8.40 -1.28 -5.29
C THR A 107 7.62 0.03 -5.24
N VAL A 108 6.44 0.08 -5.88
CA VAL A 108 5.59 1.28 -5.87
C VAL A 108 5.03 1.55 -4.47
N ARG A 109 4.62 0.52 -3.74
CA ARG A 109 4.14 0.64 -2.36
C ARG A 109 5.21 1.24 -1.46
N VAL A 110 6.43 0.69 -1.50
CA VAL A 110 7.55 1.18 -0.69
C VAL A 110 7.90 2.63 -1.03
N ALA A 111 7.97 2.97 -2.31
CA ALA A 111 8.21 4.34 -2.75
C ALA A 111 7.10 5.30 -2.29
N HIS A 112 5.83 4.90 -2.42
CA HIS A 112 4.69 5.67 -1.95
C HIS A 112 4.75 5.89 -0.44
N ASP A 113 4.98 4.84 0.34
CA ASP A 113 5.01 4.91 1.80
C ASP A 113 6.19 5.76 2.29
N PHE A 114 7.39 5.57 1.70
CA PHE A 114 8.57 6.39 1.98
C PHE A 114 8.30 7.88 1.70
N LEU A 115 7.83 8.20 0.50
CA LEU A 115 7.55 9.60 0.12
C LEU A 115 6.47 10.23 0.98
N THR A 116 5.45 9.47 1.38
CA THR A 116 4.39 9.94 2.27
C THR A 116 4.95 10.30 3.64
N VAL A 117 5.79 9.43 4.21
CA VAL A 117 6.44 9.67 5.51
C VAL A 117 7.42 10.85 5.43
N GLU A 118 8.24 10.91 4.37
CA GLU A 118 9.19 12.00 4.19
C GLU A 118 8.50 13.37 4.03
N LEU A 119 7.46 13.44 3.19
CA LEU A 119 6.69 14.67 3.02
C LEU A 119 5.98 15.11 4.31
N ALA A 120 5.58 14.17 5.16
CA ALA A 120 4.94 14.50 6.44
C ALA A 120 5.87 15.21 7.42
N LYS A 121 7.20 15.06 7.29
CA LYS A 121 8.21 15.69 8.17
C LYS A 121 8.31 17.21 7.99
N TYR A 122 7.85 17.76 6.87
CA TYR A 122 8.01 19.15 6.50
C TYR A 122 6.66 19.87 6.45
N GLU A 123 6.51 20.96 7.16
CA GLU A 123 5.30 21.79 7.13
C GLU A 123 5.22 22.61 5.83
N SER A 124 6.36 23.11 5.37
CA SER A 124 6.47 23.95 4.17
C SER A 124 7.57 23.47 3.22
N TRP A 125 7.54 23.95 1.99
CA TRP A 125 8.60 23.71 1.01
C TRP A 125 9.95 24.27 1.47
N GLU A 126 9.94 25.40 2.14
CA GLU A 126 11.14 26.11 2.62
C GLU A 126 11.87 25.31 3.70
N GLU A 127 11.15 24.52 4.49
CA GLU A 127 11.70 23.67 5.55
C GLU A 127 12.29 22.37 5.05
N CYS A 128 11.97 21.99 3.81
CA CYS A 128 12.42 20.72 3.24
C CYS A 128 13.96 20.72 3.10
N SER A 129 14.63 19.96 3.97
CA SER A 129 16.09 19.80 3.99
C SER A 129 16.59 18.58 3.22
N ASN A 130 15.71 17.63 2.87
CA ASN A 130 16.09 16.44 2.12
C ASN A 130 16.26 16.78 0.64
N GLU A 131 17.52 16.71 0.15
CA GLU A 131 17.87 17.07 -1.23
C GLU A 131 17.17 16.22 -2.28
N ILE A 132 16.95 14.93 -2.01
CA ILE A 132 16.24 14.03 -2.95
C ILE A 132 14.78 14.44 -3.03
N ILE A 133 14.12 14.64 -1.90
CA ILE A 133 12.73 15.09 -1.85
C ILE A 133 12.60 16.47 -2.51
N LYS A 134 13.53 17.37 -2.22
CA LYS A 134 13.57 18.69 -2.83
C LYS A 134 13.74 18.64 -4.34
N ALA A 135 14.61 17.75 -4.84
CA ALA A 135 14.82 17.58 -6.27
C ALA A 135 13.57 17.08 -7.02
N LEU A 136 12.70 16.28 -6.38
CA LEU A 136 11.43 15.83 -6.99
C LEU A 136 10.47 16.98 -7.31
N PHE A 137 10.55 18.06 -6.53
CA PHE A 137 9.67 19.22 -6.62
C PHE A 137 10.40 20.46 -7.16
N THR A 138 11.61 20.31 -7.68
CA THR A 138 12.40 21.42 -8.24
C THR A 138 11.63 22.09 -9.38
N GLY A 139 11.32 23.37 -9.22
CA GLY A 139 10.57 24.18 -10.18
C GLY A 139 9.06 24.25 -9.94
N THR A 140 8.50 23.44 -9.01
CA THR A 140 7.06 23.49 -8.73
C THR A 140 6.75 23.33 -7.24
N LYS A 141 6.87 24.45 -6.50
CA LYS A 141 6.28 24.56 -5.15
C LYS A 141 4.83 24.04 -5.13
N GLY A 142 4.11 24.19 -6.28
CA GLY A 142 2.77 23.69 -6.47
C GLY A 142 2.66 22.15 -6.37
N ASP A 143 3.62 21.38 -6.87
CA ASP A 143 3.61 19.91 -6.77
C ASP A 143 3.75 19.46 -5.31
N PHE A 144 4.61 20.12 -4.53
CA PHE A 144 4.75 19.85 -3.09
C PHE A 144 3.43 20.09 -2.35
N ILE A 145 2.81 21.25 -2.55
CA ILE A 145 1.53 21.62 -1.93
C ILE A 145 0.44 20.63 -2.37
N HIS A 146 0.42 20.25 -3.65
CA HIS A 146 -0.52 19.25 -4.17
C HIS A 146 -0.33 17.90 -3.46
N CYS A 147 0.90 17.40 -3.33
CA CYS A 147 1.17 16.14 -2.63
C CYS A 147 0.85 16.21 -1.12
N LYS A 148 1.06 17.35 -0.47
CA LYS A 148 0.64 17.56 0.93
C LYS A 148 -0.88 17.48 1.11
N SER A 149 -1.64 17.98 0.13
CA SER A 149 -3.11 18.04 0.20
C SER A 149 -3.82 16.81 -0.35
N LYS A 150 -3.29 16.16 -1.39
CA LYS A 150 -3.92 15.06 -2.12
C LYS A 150 -3.21 13.71 -1.97
N GLY A 151 -2.04 13.71 -1.33
CA GLY A 151 -1.18 12.54 -1.21
C GLY A 151 -0.21 12.36 -2.39
N VAL A 152 0.71 11.41 -2.22
CA VAL A 152 1.75 11.09 -3.20
C VAL A 152 1.13 10.39 -4.41
N GLY A 153 1.22 11.03 -5.57
CA GLY A 153 0.64 10.54 -6.82
C GLY A 153 1.66 9.84 -7.73
N GLN A 154 1.14 9.30 -8.84
CA GLN A 154 1.93 8.54 -9.83
C GLN A 154 3.12 9.34 -10.40
N THR A 155 2.95 10.63 -10.67
CA THR A 155 3.99 11.48 -11.27
C THR A 155 5.17 11.66 -10.32
N THR A 156 4.90 11.86 -9.04
CA THR A 156 5.93 12.00 -8.00
C THR A 156 6.71 10.70 -7.82
N ILE A 157 6.00 9.55 -7.76
CA ILE A 157 6.64 8.24 -7.67
C ILE A 157 7.48 7.96 -8.92
N LEU A 158 6.98 8.27 -10.12
CA LEU A 158 7.71 8.10 -11.36
C LEU A 158 9.03 8.89 -11.36
N LYS A 159 8.98 10.16 -10.93
CA LYS A 159 10.17 11.00 -10.79
C LYS A 159 11.15 10.43 -9.77
N PHE A 160 10.64 9.93 -8.64
CA PHE A 160 11.45 9.34 -7.57
C PHE A 160 12.15 8.06 -7.99
N LEU A 161 11.43 7.13 -8.60
CA LEU A 161 12.00 5.85 -9.04
C LEU A 161 12.95 6.02 -10.24
N GLY A 162 12.65 6.95 -11.14
CA GLY A 162 13.46 7.22 -12.34
C GLY A 162 13.57 6.02 -13.30
N GLY A 163 14.64 6.02 -14.12
CA GLY A 163 14.99 4.88 -14.95
C GLY A 163 13.92 4.43 -15.96
N ASN A 164 13.70 3.13 -16.06
CA ASN A 164 12.79 2.49 -17.02
C ASN A 164 11.35 2.36 -16.54
N TRP A 165 10.99 2.95 -15.40
CA TRP A 165 9.63 2.90 -14.86
C TRP A 165 8.64 3.60 -15.78
N LYS A 166 7.48 2.95 -16.00
CA LYS A 166 6.42 3.48 -16.87
C LYS A 166 5.23 3.93 -16.03
N GLN A 167 4.66 5.06 -16.43
CA GLN A 167 3.54 5.67 -15.70
C GLN A 167 2.37 4.71 -15.48
N HIS A 168 2.00 3.91 -16.48
CA HIS A 168 0.87 2.97 -16.36
C HIS A 168 1.13 1.86 -15.33
N MET A 169 2.38 1.42 -15.13
CA MET A 169 2.73 0.41 -14.11
C MET A 169 2.50 0.96 -12.70
N ILE A 170 2.92 2.20 -12.48
CA ILE A 170 2.73 2.90 -11.20
C ILE A 170 1.24 3.15 -10.95
N GLN A 171 0.50 3.54 -11.97
CA GLN A 171 -0.94 3.81 -11.87
C GLN A 171 -1.72 2.55 -11.46
N GLU A 172 -1.46 1.41 -12.10
CA GLU A 172 -2.13 0.16 -11.74
C GLU A 172 -1.73 -0.29 -10.32
N ALA A 173 -0.45 -0.23 -9.95
CA ALA A 173 -0.01 -0.57 -8.61
C ALA A 173 -0.63 0.33 -7.52
N LEU A 174 -0.79 1.62 -7.76
CA LEU A 174 -1.49 2.54 -6.85
C LEU A 174 -2.98 2.24 -6.75
N LYS A 175 -3.61 1.83 -7.86
CA LYS A 175 -5.00 1.37 -7.85
C LYS A 175 -5.14 0.13 -6.96
N ASP A 176 -4.28 -0.87 -7.14
CA ASP A 176 -4.28 -2.09 -6.35
C ASP A 176 -4.02 -1.79 -4.86
N LEU A 177 -3.08 -0.90 -4.56
CA LEU A 177 -2.79 -0.43 -3.20
C LEU A 177 -4.04 0.20 -2.54
N ASN A 178 -4.78 1.01 -3.29
CA ASN A 178 -6.01 1.62 -2.79
C ASN A 178 -7.11 0.57 -2.53
N LEU A 179 -7.25 -0.43 -3.40
CA LEU A 179 -8.21 -1.52 -3.20
C LEU A 179 -7.86 -2.39 -1.98
N ILE A 180 -6.57 -2.60 -1.73
CA ILE A 180 -6.10 -3.30 -0.53
C ILE A 180 -6.38 -2.47 0.73
N LYS A 181 -6.07 -1.17 0.71
CA LYS A 181 -6.37 -0.24 1.82
C LYS A 181 -7.87 -0.16 2.14
N ASN A 182 -8.72 -0.28 1.13
CA ASN A 182 -10.19 -0.29 1.28
C ASN A 182 -10.78 -1.68 1.53
N ASP A 183 -9.96 -2.67 1.78
CA ASP A 183 -10.37 -4.05 2.09
C ASP A 183 -11.11 -4.79 0.96
N VAL A 184 -10.96 -4.33 -0.29
CA VAL A 184 -11.59 -4.93 -1.47
C VAL A 184 -10.73 -6.04 -2.08
N LEU A 185 -9.40 -5.86 -2.11
CA LEU A 185 -8.44 -6.79 -2.70
C LEU A 185 -7.55 -7.42 -1.63
N ASP A 186 -7.34 -8.73 -1.71
CA ASP A 186 -6.36 -9.42 -0.85
C ASP A 186 -4.95 -9.29 -1.45
N ARG A 187 -3.99 -8.81 -0.64
CA ARG A 187 -2.60 -8.61 -1.08
C ARG A 187 -1.93 -9.89 -1.60
N ARG A 188 -2.27 -11.05 -1.02
CA ARG A 188 -1.67 -12.34 -1.37
C ARG A 188 -1.90 -12.75 -2.83
N VAL A 189 -2.97 -12.23 -3.44
CA VAL A 189 -3.30 -12.47 -4.85
C VAL A 189 -2.20 -11.98 -5.80
N ILE A 190 -1.51 -10.90 -5.43
CA ILE A 190 -0.55 -10.24 -6.32
C ILE A 190 0.64 -11.14 -6.65
N SER A 191 1.09 -11.97 -5.69
CA SER A 191 2.22 -12.89 -5.90
C SER A 191 1.87 -14.13 -6.73
N ASP A 192 0.58 -14.44 -6.87
CA ASP A 192 0.12 -15.62 -7.59
C ASP A 192 -0.26 -15.33 -9.06
N LEU A 193 -0.46 -14.08 -9.42
CA LEU A 193 -0.81 -13.71 -10.78
C LEU A 193 0.41 -13.57 -11.70
N PRO A 194 0.39 -14.15 -12.93
CA PRO A 194 1.60 -14.28 -13.76
C PRO A 194 2.06 -12.97 -14.41
N SER A 195 1.17 -11.99 -14.63
CA SER A 195 1.53 -10.72 -15.26
C SER A 195 0.63 -9.56 -14.81
N MET A 196 1.08 -8.32 -15.05
CA MET A 196 0.29 -7.11 -14.80
C MET A 196 -1.03 -7.09 -15.57
N GLU A 197 -1.09 -7.70 -16.74
CA GLU A 197 -2.31 -7.81 -17.53
C GLU A 197 -3.32 -8.76 -16.87
N HIS A 198 -2.84 -9.86 -16.27
CA HIS A 198 -3.69 -10.76 -15.47
C HIS A 198 -4.16 -10.04 -14.21
N MET A 199 -3.27 -9.33 -13.52
CA MET A 199 -3.61 -8.54 -12.34
C MET A 199 -4.72 -7.53 -12.63
N LYS A 200 -4.58 -6.77 -13.71
CA LYS A 200 -5.59 -5.79 -14.14
C LYS A 200 -6.94 -6.40 -14.45
N SER A 201 -6.95 -7.55 -15.16
CA SER A 201 -8.18 -8.28 -15.47
C SER A 201 -8.81 -8.85 -14.19
N PHE A 202 -8.00 -9.45 -13.33
CA PHE A 202 -8.44 -10.00 -12.05
C PHE A 202 -9.10 -8.95 -11.17
N THR A 203 -8.41 -7.83 -10.95
CA THR A 203 -8.91 -6.70 -10.15
C THR A 203 -10.25 -6.18 -10.66
N LYS A 204 -10.40 -6.04 -12.00
CA LYS A 204 -11.66 -5.66 -12.62
C LYS A 204 -12.80 -6.63 -12.27
N HIS A 205 -12.52 -7.94 -12.26
CA HIS A 205 -13.51 -8.95 -11.88
C HIS A 205 -13.83 -8.92 -10.39
N VAL A 206 -12.81 -8.71 -9.53
CA VAL A 206 -12.99 -8.55 -8.09
C VAL A 206 -13.95 -7.40 -7.80
N GLU A 207 -13.70 -6.22 -8.38
CA GLU A 207 -14.56 -5.04 -8.21
C GLU A 207 -15.98 -5.27 -8.78
N LYS A 208 -16.09 -5.79 -10.00
CA LYS A 208 -17.38 -5.97 -10.69
C LYS A 208 -18.28 -7.01 -10.01
N ARG A 209 -17.67 -8.06 -9.43
CA ARG A 209 -18.39 -9.23 -8.92
C ARG A 209 -18.40 -9.32 -7.40
N ASN A 210 -17.72 -8.38 -6.68
CA ASN A 210 -17.55 -8.39 -5.23
C ASN A 210 -17.04 -9.75 -4.71
N ILE A 211 -15.95 -10.27 -5.30
CA ILE A 211 -15.40 -11.58 -4.98
C ILE A 211 -14.86 -11.58 -3.53
N PRO A 212 -15.29 -12.48 -2.64
CA PRO A 212 -14.76 -12.61 -1.29
C PRO A 212 -13.26 -12.91 -1.29
N LYS A 213 -12.50 -12.41 -0.30
CA LYS A 213 -11.04 -12.55 -0.25
C LYS A 213 -10.55 -13.99 -0.28
N GLU A 214 -11.24 -14.89 0.40
CA GLU A 214 -10.91 -16.32 0.41
C GLU A 214 -10.97 -16.89 -1.01
N LYS A 215 -11.97 -16.49 -1.78
CA LYS A 215 -12.12 -16.90 -3.19
C LYS A 215 -11.12 -16.22 -4.11
N GLN A 216 -10.72 -15.00 -3.80
CA GLN A 216 -9.68 -14.30 -4.58
C GLN A 216 -8.37 -15.09 -4.58
N ILE A 217 -7.95 -15.61 -3.41
CA ILE A 217 -6.72 -16.39 -3.27
C ILE A 217 -6.85 -17.73 -4.02
N GLU A 218 -7.98 -18.41 -3.86
CA GLU A 218 -8.27 -19.66 -4.56
C GLU A 218 -8.18 -19.47 -6.08
N TYR A 219 -8.82 -18.43 -6.62
CA TYR A 219 -8.85 -18.16 -8.06
C TYR A 219 -7.50 -17.70 -8.60
N ALA A 220 -6.74 -16.89 -7.86
CA ALA A 220 -5.41 -16.50 -8.29
C ALA A 220 -4.47 -17.69 -8.44
N LYS A 221 -4.52 -18.64 -7.49
CA LYS A 221 -3.77 -19.90 -7.58
C LYS A 221 -4.22 -20.74 -8.76
N GLU A 222 -5.52 -20.90 -8.95
CA GLU A 222 -6.08 -21.68 -10.05
C GLU A 222 -5.69 -21.10 -11.42
N ILE A 223 -5.72 -19.78 -11.57
CA ILE A 223 -5.26 -19.08 -12.77
C ILE A 223 -3.80 -19.42 -13.07
N LYS A 224 -2.96 -19.39 -12.03
CA LYS A 224 -1.54 -19.72 -12.13
C LYS A 224 -1.31 -21.20 -12.49
N ASP A 225 -1.97 -22.11 -11.76
CA ASP A 225 -1.75 -23.55 -11.86
C ASP A 225 -2.26 -24.11 -13.21
N GLN A 226 -3.32 -23.53 -13.76
CA GLN A 226 -3.90 -23.91 -15.05
C GLN A 226 -3.33 -23.09 -16.23
N ASP A 227 -2.40 -22.17 -15.99
CA ASP A 227 -1.81 -21.26 -16.99
C ASP A 227 -2.89 -20.53 -17.83
N ILE A 228 -3.95 -20.08 -17.16
CA ILE A 228 -5.07 -19.37 -17.80
C ILE A 228 -4.58 -18.07 -18.42
N SER A 229 -4.74 -17.95 -19.73
CA SER A 229 -4.33 -16.74 -20.44
C SER A 229 -5.24 -15.56 -20.13
N LYS A 230 -4.73 -14.32 -20.35
CA LYS A 230 -5.54 -13.09 -20.21
C LYS A 230 -6.87 -13.16 -20.98
N ARG A 231 -6.89 -13.78 -22.16
CA ARG A 231 -8.09 -13.86 -23.01
C ARG A 231 -9.15 -14.77 -22.42
N GLU A 232 -8.74 -15.78 -21.68
CA GLU A 232 -9.61 -16.76 -21.03
C GLU A 232 -10.12 -16.30 -19.67
N MET A 233 -9.59 -15.19 -19.13
CA MET A 233 -9.97 -14.68 -17.80
C MET A 233 -11.48 -14.39 -17.68
N ASP A 234 -12.09 -13.81 -18.73
CA ASP A 234 -13.53 -13.51 -18.71
C ASP A 234 -14.34 -14.81 -18.62
N ASP A 235 -13.99 -15.85 -19.41
CA ASP A 235 -14.66 -17.15 -19.41
C ASP A 235 -14.42 -17.90 -18.09
N PHE A 236 -13.20 -17.84 -17.56
CA PHE A 236 -12.87 -18.39 -16.25
C PHE A 236 -13.80 -17.84 -15.17
N PHE A 237 -13.94 -16.52 -15.07
CA PHE A 237 -14.82 -15.92 -14.07
C PHE A 237 -16.31 -16.12 -14.34
N VAL A 238 -16.71 -16.32 -15.58
CA VAL A 238 -18.10 -16.70 -15.93
C VAL A 238 -18.38 -18.12 -15.48
N SER A 239 -17.43 -19.07 -15.67
CA SER A 239 -17.60 -20.49 -15.28
C SER A 239 -17.71 -20.69 -13.76
N LYS A 240 -17.19 -19.75 -12.95
CA LYS A 240 -17.20 -19.85 -11.48
C LYS A 240 -18.55 -19.56 -10.84
N GLU A 241 -19.65 -19.56 -11.62
CA GLU A 241 -21.02 -19.35 -11.09
C GLU A 241 -21.08 -18.40 -9.88
N PHE A 242 -20.61 -17.17 -10.07
CA PHE A 242 -20.88 -16.14 -9.09
C PHE A 242 -22.39 -15.89 -9.08
N LYS A 243 -23.08 -16.47 -8.11
CA LYS A 243 -24.36 -15.89 -7.70
C LYS A 243 -24.06 -14.44 -7.39
N GLN A 244 -24.35 -13.52 -8.35
CA GLN A 244 -24.36 -12.10 -8.04
C GLN A 244 -25.12 -11.97 -6.73
N PRO A 245 -24.61 -11.25 -5.72
CA PRO A 245 -25.44 -10.93 -4.57
C PRO A 245 -26.72 -10.39 -5.20
N GLN A 246 -27.84 -11.06 -4.93
CA GLN A 246 -29.16 -10.68 -5.49
C GLN A 246 -29.20 -9.17 -5.37
N LYS A 247 -29.47 -8.44 -6.49
CA LYS A 247 -29.62 -6.99 -6.46
C LYS A 247 -30.47 -6.71 -5.24
N LYS A 248 -29.83 -6.17 -4.18
CA LYS A 248 -30.53 -5.81 -2.95
C LYS A 248 -31.76 -5.07 -3.44
N SER A 249 -32.95 -5.49 -3.01
CA SER A 249 -34.19 -4.92 -3.50
C SER A 249 -34.02 -3.39 -3.54
N GLU A 250 -34.63 -2.70 -4.49
CA GLU A 250 -34.50 -1.22 -4.63
C GLU A 250 -34.61 -0.52 -3.28
N LYS A 251 -35.48 -1.02 -2.40
CA LYS A 251 -35.62 -0.58 -1.00
C LYS A 251 -34.35 -0.75 -0.16
N GLN A 252 -33.51 -1.78 -0.39
CA GLN A 252 -32.24 -1.95 0.35
C GLN A 252 -31.14 -1.05 -0.23
N SER A 253 -31.15 -0.80 -1.53
CA SER A 253 -30.25 0.16 -2.19
C SER A 253 -30.57 1.59 -1.75
N GLU A 254 -31.84 1.98 -1.69
CA GLU A 254 -32.27 3.28 -1.16
C GLU A 254 -31.90 3.45 0.32
N LYS A 255 -32.03 2.40 1.15
CA LYS A 255 -31.61 2.43 2.56
C LYS A 255 -30.10 2.58 2.72
N ILE A 256 -29.30 1.93 1.88
CA ILE A 256 -27.84 2.07 1.89
C ILE A 256 -27.42 3.47 1.44
N ILE A 257 -27.98 3.98 0.35
CA ILE A 257 -27.73 5.35 -0.14
C ILE A 257 -28.09 6.38 0.93
N LYS A 258 -29.23 6.20 1.58
CA LYS A 258 -29.68 7.06 2.70
C LYS A 258 -28.74 6.98 3.89
N TYR A 259 -28.21 5.81 4.21
CA TYR A 259 -27.24 5.60 5.29
C TYR A 259 -25.89 6.23 4.97
N GLU A 260 -25.37 6.04 3.75
CA GLU A 260 -24.13 6.66 3.27
C GLU A 260 -24.24 8.19 3.23
N SER A 261 -25.37 8.73 2.80
CA SER A 261 -25.67 10.16 2.88
C SER A 261 -25.69 10.69 4.31
N TYR A 262 -26.18 9.90 5.25
CA TYR A 262 -26.25 10.26 6.67
C TYR A 262 -24.85 10.25 7.30
N VAL A 263 -24.03 9.24 6.99
CA VAL A 263 -22.63 9.14 7.45
C VAL A 263 -21.78 10.27 6.85
N ALA A 264 -21.99 10.60 5.57
CA ALA A 264 -21.35 11.75 4.93
C ALA A 264 -21.75 13.07 5.60
N GLY A 265 -23.03 13.23 5.97
CA GLY A 265 -23.50 14.39 6.71
C GLY A 265 -22.88 14.55 8.10
N ILE A 266 -22.69 13.44 8.83
CA ILE A 266 -21.99 13.42 10.14
C ILE A 266 -20.52 13.81 9.96
N ARG A 267 -19.85 13.27 8.94
CA ARG A 267 -18.45 13.57 8.62
C ARG A 267 -18.26 15.05 8.29
N ASN A 268 -19.09 15.60 7.44
CA ASN A 268 -19.04 17.03 7.07
C ASN A 268 -19.23 17.95 8.31
N LYS A 269 -20.17 17.61 9.19
CA LYS A 269 -20.35 18.35 10.45
C LYS A 269 -19.20 18.23 11.43
N ALA A 270 -18.55 17.06 11.49
CA ALA A 270 -17.34 16.89 12.28
C ALA A 270 -16.20 17.73 11.73
N ASP A 271 -16.03 17.77 10.40
CA ASP A 271 -14.98 18.57 9.73
C ASP A 271 -15.24 20.08 9.93
N GLU A 272 -16.49 20.53 9.88
CA GLU A 272 -16.92 21.91 10.17
C GLU A 272 -16.59 22.28 11.63
N LEU A 273 -16.94 21.43 12.60
CA LEU A 273 -16.61 21.62 14.03
C LEU A 273 -15.10 21.65 14.30
N PHE A 274 -14.32 20.83 13.58
CA PHE A 274 -12.86 20.87 13.67
C PHE A 274 -12.29 22.16 13.06
N GLY A 275 -12.92 22.69 12.01
CA GLY A 275 -12.59 24.00 11.43
C GLY A 275 -12.79 25.12 12.42
N ASP A 276 -13.98 25.16 13.02
CA ASP A 276 -14.37 26.18 14.01
C ASP A 276 -13.48 26.13 15.26
N LEU A 277 -13.12 24.92 15.73
CA LEU A 277 -12.18 24.73 16.85
C LEU A 277 -10.77 25.23 16.52
N LYS A 278 -10.29 25.03 15.28
CA LYS A 278 -9.00 25.56 14.82
C LYS A 278 -8.98 27.09 14.77
N GLU A 279 -10.07 27.70 14.32
CA GLU A 279 -10.21 29.16 14.29
C GLU A 279 -10.25 29.74 15.71
N LEU A 280 -10.98 29.09 16.61
CA LEU A 280 -11.03 29.47 18.03
C LEU A 280 -9.67 29.40 18.71
N VAL A 281 -8.89 28.33 18.51
CA VAL A 281 -7.53 28.18 19.04
C VAL A 281 -6.60 29.26 18.48
N LYS A 282 -6.77 29.65 17.23
CA LYS A 282 -5.99 30.72 16.60
C LYS A 282 -6.31 32.07 17.20
N THR A 283 -7.59 32.32 17.50
CA THR A 283 -8.06 33.57 18.14
C THR A 283 -7.65 33.67 19.61
N GLU A 284 -7.57 32.56 20.35
CA GLU A 284 -7.04 32.51 21.72
C GLU A 284 -5.55 32.83 21.77
N ASN A 285 -4.76 32.34 20.81
CA ASN A 285 -3.33 32.70 20.73
C ASN A 285 -3.09 34.20 20.48
N ASP A 286 -4.05 34.86 19.81
CA ASP A 286 -3.96 36.30 19.53
C ASP A 286 -4.49 37.18 20.70
N LEU A 287 -5.30 36.67 21.63
CA LEU A 287 -6.00 37.41 22.66
C LEU A 287 -5.47 37.17 24.09
N GLY A 288 -4.45 36.34 24.29
CA GLY A 288 -3.81 36.08 25.58
C GLY A 288 -4.80 35.90 26.76
N GLU A 289 -5.06 34.68 27.18
CA GLU A 289 -5.90 34.31 28.33
C GLU A 289 -7.44 34.43 28.18
N ILE A 290 -8.02 33.81 27.19
CA ILE A 290 -9.44 33.43 27.32
C ILE A 290 -9.49 32.04 27.96
N SER A 291 -10.16 31.96 29.10
CA SER A 291 -10.05 30.92 30.09
C SER A 291 -10.24 29.51 29.45
N GLU A 292 -9.35 28.58 29.81
CA GLU A 292 -9.42 27.13 29.61
C GLU A 292 -10.84 26.56 29.88
N ASN A 293 -11.64 27.22 30.69
CA ASN A 293 -13.02 26.91 31.01
C ASN A 293 -14.00 27.08 29.83
N ILE A 294 -13.83 28.11 28.98
CA ILE A 294 -14.70 28.35 27.82
C ILE A 294 -14.39 27.31 26.74
N TYR A 295 -13.10 27.03 26.51
CA TYR A 295 -12.65 25.99 25.57
C TYR A 295 -13.18 24.61 25.96
N ARG A 296 -13.02 24.19 27.21
CA ARG A 296 -13.57 22.93 27.72
C ARG A 296 -15.08 22.85 27.57
N LYS A 297 -15.80 23.95 27.82
CA LYS A 297 -17.25 23.98 27.70
C LYS A 297 -17.74 23.83 26.26
N LEU A 298 -17.08 24.48 25.30
CA LEU A 298 -17.39 24.36 23.87
C LEU A 298 -17.04 22.95 23.34
N LEU A 299 -15.89 22.39 23.74
CA LEU A 299 -15.49 21.04 23.38
C LEU A 299 -16.51 19.99 23.90
N MET A 300 -16.94 20.14 25.16
CA MET A 300 -17.94 19.23 25.77
C MET A 300 -19.30 19.35 25.09
N MET A 301 -19.74 20.55 24.69
CA MET A 301 -20.99 20.74 23.96
C MET A 301 -20.92 20.10 22.54
N SER A 302 -19.79 20.19 21.88
CA SER A 302 -19.56 19.59 20.57
C SER A 302 -19.54 18.06 20.64
N LEU A 303 -18.87 17.49 21.63
CA LEU A 303 -18.85 16.05 21.92
C LEU A 303 -20.23 15.51 22.31
N ASP A 304 -21.01 16.25 23.11
CA ASP A 304 -22.38 15.87 23.50
C ASP A 304 -23.29 15.83 22.26
N THR A 305 -23.17 16.80 21.37
CA THR A 305 -23.95 16.85 20.12
C THR A 305 -23.60 15.68 19.20
N LEU A 306 -22.32 15.35 19.04
CA LEU A 306 -21.85 14.21 18.27
C LEU A 306 -22.33 12.88 18.90
N SER A 307 -22.23 12.75 20.21
CA SER A 307 -22.71 11.59 20.96
C SER A 307 -24.23 11.35 20.78
N LYS A 308 -25.04 12.40 20.85
CA LYS A 308 -26.49 12.33 20.62
C LYS A 308 -26.80 11.88 19.17
N GLN A 309 -26.06 12.35 18.18
CA GLN A 309 -26.24 11.90 16.80
C GLN A 309 -25.86 10.44 16.59
N ILE A 310 -24.77 9.98 17.19
CA ILE A 310 -24.36 8.57 17.16
C ILE A 310 -25.42 7.68 17.84
N GLN A 311 -25.96 8.10 18.99
CA GLN A 311 -27.02 7.36 19.69
C GLN A 311 -28.30 7.26 18.85
N LEU A 312 -28.66 8.32 18.11
CA LEU A 312 -29.81 8.32 17.19
C LEU A 312 -29.64 7.29 16.07
N VAL A 313 -28.43 7.20 15.50
CA VAL A 313 -28.09 6.18 14.47
C VAL A 313 -28.18 4.77 15.03
N ILE A 314 -27.67 4.54 16.26
CA ILE A 314 -27.72 3.24 16.93
C ILE A 314 -29.16 2.85 17.24
N LYS A 315 -29.99 3.80 17.69
CA LYS A 315 -31.40 3.57 17.97
C LYS A 315 -32.19 3.18 16.74
N ASN A 316 -32.03 3.92 15.65
CA ASN A 316 -32.68 3.62 14.38
C ASN A 316 -32.30 2.22 13.85
N LYS A 317 -31.04 1.78 14.10
CA LYS A 317 -30.58 0.44 13.74
C LYS A 317 -31.17 -0.67 14.59
N LYS A 318 -31.52 -0.39 15.87
CA LYS A 318 -32.22 -1.35 16.76
C LYS A 318 -33.70 -1.49 16.37
N ASP A 319 -34.36 -0.38 16.04
CA ASP A 319 -35.74 -0.36 15.62
C ASP A 319 -35.96 -1.11 14.29
N GLU A 320 -35.03 -0.97 13.33
CA GLU A 320 -35.03 -1.76 12.09
C GLU A 320 -34.85 -3.27 12.29
N LYS A 321 -34.05 -3.69 13.26
CA LYS A 321 -33.87 -5.12 13.60
C LYS A 321 -35.14 -5.72 14.28
N THR A 322 -35.86 -4.94 15.10
CA THR A 322 -37.10 -5.39 15.75
C THR A 322 -38.24 -5.50 14.74
N GLU A 323 -38.34 -4.61 13.77
CA GLU A 323 -39.36 -4.70 12.72
C GLU A 323 -39.12 -5.88 11.76
N SER A 324 -37.85 -6.18 11.40
CA SER A 324 -37.52 -7.35 10.59
C SER A 324 -37.74 -8.68 11.29
N GLY A 325 -37.50 -8.74 12.60
CA GLY A 325 -37.75 -9.92 13.44
C GLY A 325 -39.26 -10.23 13.58
N ASN A 326 -40.10 -9.20 13.75
CA ASN A 326 -41.56 -9.35 13.83
C ASN A 326 -42.21 -9.74 12.50
N ALA A 327 -41.63 -9.34 11.37
CA ALA A 327 -42.12 -9.76 10.04
C ALA A 327 -41.88 -11.26 9.79
N THR A 328 -40.73 -11.79 10.26
CA THR A 328 -40.39 -13.22 10.11
C THR A 328 -41.25 -14.12 10.98
N ILE A 329 -41.64 -13.68 12.17
CA ILE A 329 -42.51 -14.43 13.09
C ILE A 329 -43.95 -14.49 12.58
N ARG A 330 -44.43 -13.45 11.89
CA ARG A 330 -45.80 -13.45 11.29
C ARG A 330 -45.95 -14.33 10.04
N SER A 331 -44.85 -14.60 9.33
CA SER A 331 -44.86 -15.47 8.13
C SER A 331 -44.74 -16.98 8.47
N ILE A 332 -44.42 -17.32 9.70
CA ILE A 332 -44.33 -18.74 10.17
C ILE A 332 -45.67 -19.18 10.87
N ALA A 333 -46.54 -18.24 11.14
CA ALA A 333 -47.83 -18.48 11.83
C ALA A 333 -49.06 -18.48 10.88
N GLN A 334 -48.85 -18.44 9.58
CA GLN A 334 -49.80 -18.75 8.50
C GLN A 334 -49.38 -19.98 7.70
#